data_00283ef4cf3ff909f61af0eaaa9f3116
#
_entry.id   00283ef4cf3ff909f61af0eaaa9f3116
#
_cell.length_a   1.000
_cell.length_b   1.000
_cell.length_c   1.000
_cell.angle_alpha   90.00
_cell.angle_beta   90.00
_cell.angle_gamma   90.00
#
_symmetry.space_group_name_H-M   'P 1'
#
loop_
_entity.id
_entity.type
_entity.pdbx_description
1 polymer ?
#
loop_
_entity_poly.entity_id
_entity_poly.type
_entity_poly.pdbx_seq_one_letter_code
_entity_poly.pdbx_strand_id
1 'polypeptide(L)'
;MNNKTKRILCSIIGNLLIGCSIGILKLSKSGLDPLSFMNSGFSSFLNKDFGTVITVCNMIMLVIVFFCHRKSIGLGTVISMATVGYTADFVYMLIKFMNTDKFWINFIFLLIGINIMCFGAGMYLEADLGASAYDSMPFVVNSVLKKDFSYKYTRIVLDIITILIGLAFGQQIGIGTIFLGFFSGPLIVFYRNLSEKLIFKNR
;
A
#
# COMPACT_ATOMS: atom_id res chain seq x y z
N MET A 1 24.01 11.09 -11.72
CA MET A 1 22.60 11.50 -11.57
C MET A 1 22.47 12.27 -10.26
N ASN A 2 21.83 13.45 -10.30
CA ASN A 2 21.66 14.28 -9.11
C ASN A 2 20.85 13.49 -8.05
N ASN A 3 21.19 13.59 -6.76
CA ASN A 3 20.53 12.83 -5.68
C ASN A 3 19.02 13.10 -5.62
N LYS A 4 18.59 14.32 -5.93
CA LYS A 4 17.18 14.71 -6.01
C LYS A 4 16.43 13.99 -7.15
N THR A 5 17.01 13.93 -8.34
CA THR A 5 16.43 13.23 -9.50
C THR A 5 16.29 11.73 -9.22
N LYS A 6 17.29 11.13 -8.57
CA LYS A 6 17.28 9.71 -8.17
C LYS A 6 16.12 9.41 -7.21
N ARG A 7 15.89 10.25 -6.22
CA ARG A 7 14.77 10.11 -5.26
C ARG A 7 13.42 10.23 -5.95
N ILE A 8 13.24 11.21 -6.85
CA ILE A 8 12.00 11.37 -7.61
C ILE A 8 11.73 10.13 -8.48
N LEU A 9 12.72 9.63 -9.19
CA LEU A 9 12.57 8.40 -10.00
C LEU A 9 12.23 7.19 -9.15
N CYS A 10 12.88 7.01 -7.99
CA CYS A 10 12.56 5.91 -7.07
C CYS A 10 11.13 6.03 -6.53
N SER A 11 10.67 7.24 -6.24
CA SER A 11 9.29 7.45 -5.80
C SER A 11 8.29 7.11 -6.90
N ILE A 12 8.53 7.54 -8.14
CA ILE A 12 7.66 7.24 -9.28
C ILE A 12 7.63 5.74 -9.55
N ILE A 13 8.80 5.10 -9.70
CA ILE A 13 8.89 3.66 -9.99
C ILE A 13 8.27 2.84 -8.86
N GLY A 14 8.54 3.20 -7.60
CA GLY A 14 7.97 2.50 -6.44
C GLY A 14 6.44 2.55 -6.43
N ASN A 15 5.85 3.71 -6.69
CA ASN A 15 4.39 3.86 -6.76
C ASN A 15 3.78 3.15 -7.97
N LEU A 16 4.46 3.14 -9.13
CA LEU A 16 4.03 2.34 -10.29
C LEU A 16 4.05 0.84 -9.97
N LEU A 17 5.08 0.35 -9.28
CA LEU A 17 5.16 -1.05 -8.85
C LEU A 17 4.02 -1.40 -7.89
N ILE A 18 3.66 -0.50 -6.95
CA ILE A 18 2.51 -0.70 -6.07
C ILE A 18 1.22 -0.81 -6.91
N GLY A 19 1.00 0.08 -7.85
CA GLY A 19 -0.15 0.01 -8.75
C GLY A 19 -0.19 -1.30 -9.54
N CYS A 20 0.94 -1.71 -10.13
CA CYS A 20 1.05 -3.00 -10.83
C CYS A 20 0.68 -4.18 -9.92
N SER A 21 1.19 -4.18 -8.70
CA SER A 21 0.92 -5.24 -7.73
C SER A 21 -0.55 -5.36 -7.37
N ILE A 22 -1.25 -4.23 -7.17
CA ILE A 22 -2.69 -4.23 -6.89
C ILE A 22 -3.46 -4.84 -8.07
N GLY A 23 -3.10 -4.50 -9.31
CA GLY A 23 -3.67 -5.13 -10.51
C GLY A 23 -3.50 -6.66 -10.52
N ILE A 24 -2.31 -7.15 -10.16
CA ILE A 24 -2.00 -8.58 -10.05
C ILE A 24 -2.76 -9.23 -8.89
N LEU A 25 -2.81 -8.58 -7.73
CA LEU A 25 -3.54 -9.10 -6.56
C LEU A 25 -5.04 -9.23 -6.81
N LYS A 26 -5.64 -8.33 -7.59
CA LYS A 26 -7.04 -8.47 -8.04
C LYS A 26 -7.29 -9.78 -8.80
N LEU A 27 -6.29 -10.26 -9.58
CA LEU A 27 -6.40 -11.56 -10.28
C LEU A 27 -6.28 -12.75 -9.34
N SER A 28 -5.53 -12.65 -8.27
CA SER A 28 -5.27 -13.78 -7.39
C SER A 28 -6.53 -14.33 -6.71
N LYS A 29 -7.61 -13.53 -6.64
CA LYS A 29 -8.86 -13.85 -5.91
C LYS A 29 -8.64 -14.34 -4.48
N SER A 30 -7.41 -14.21 -3.96
CA SER A 30 -6.99 -14.76 -2.66
C SER A 30 -6.99 -13.73 -1.55
N GLY A 31 -7.38 -12.50 -1.85
CA GLY A 31 -7.47 -11.41 -0.89
C GLY A 31 -6.87 -10.12 -1.41
N LEU A 32 -7.20 -9.04 -0.74
CA LEU A 32 -6.70 -7.68 -1.01
C LEU A 32 -5.74 -7.25 0.10
N ASP A 33 -4.98 -6.19 -0.15
CA ASP A 33 -4.27 -5.51 0.92
C ASP A 33 -5.24 -4.97 1.98
N PRO A 34 -4.82 -4.83 3.25
CA PRO A 34 -5.71 -4.48 4.36
C PRO A 34 -6.55 -3.23 4.13
N LEU A 35 -5.96 -2.17 3.54
CA LEU A 35 -6.67 -0.94 3.25
C LEU A 35 -7.74 -1.14 2.17
N SER A 36 -7.39 -1.81 1.06
CA SER A 36 -8.34 -2.12 -0.01
C SER A 36 -9.45 -3.06 0.48
N PHE A 37 -9.14 -3.98 1.38
CA PHE A 37 -10.11 -4.86 2.02
C PHE A 37 -11.14 -4.06 2.83
N MET A 38 -10.71 -3.13 3.67
CA MET A 38 -11.59 -2.22 4.41
C MET A 38 -12.46 -1.37 3.46
N ASN A 39 -11.83 -0.75 2.44
CA ASN A 39 -12.55 0.08 1.48
C ASN A 39 -13.58 -0.70 0.67
N SER A 40 -13.32 -1.96 0.36
CA SER A 40 -14.28 -2.86 -0.28
C SER A 40 -15.50 -3.11 0.62
N GLY A 41 -15.29 -3.25 1.94
CA GLY A 41 -16.37 -3.32 2.93
C GLY A 41 -17.25 -2.08 2.92
N PHE A 42 -16.64 -0.91 2.98
CA PHE A 42 -17.38 0.35 2.91
C PHE A 42 -18.11 0.53 1.57
N SER A 43 -17.49 0.15 0.46
CA SER A 43 -18.09 0.18 -0.88
C SER A 43 -19.37 -0.64 -0.94
N SER A 44 -19.32 -1.87 -0.45
CA SER A 44 -20.47 -2.77 -0.38
C SER A 44 -21.57 -2.25 0.55
N PHE A 45 -21.21 -1.75 1.72
CA PHE A 45 -22.15 -1.23 2.71
C PHE A 45 -22.85 0.06 2.24
N LEU A 46 -22.10 0.97 1.62
CA LEU A 46 -22.62 2.25 1.15
C LEU A 46 -23.28 2.19 -0.23
N ASN A 47 -23.21 1.04 -0.92
CA ASN A 47 -23.64 0.88 -2.32
C ASN A 47 -23.00 1.94 -3.25
N LYS A 48 -21.71 2.22 -3.05
CA LYS A 48 -20.91 3.14 -3.84
C LYS A 48 -19.77 2.42 -4.54
N ASP A 49 -19.33 2.95 -5.66
CA ASP A 49 -18.16 2.42 -6.36
C ASP A 49 -16.89 2.47 -5.50
N PHE A 50 -16.04 1.46 -5.63
CA PHE A 50 -14.81 1.31 -4.86
C PHE A 50 -13.87 2.52 -5.03
N GLY A 51 -13.78 3.07 -6.25
CA GLY A 51 -12.94 4.23 -6.55
C GLY A 51 -13.34 5.48 -5.76
N THR A 52 -14.64 5.76 -5.64
CA THR A 52 -15.15 6.87 -4.83
C THR A 52 -14.82 6.64 -3.35
N VAL A 53 -15.10 5.44 -2.84
CA VAL A 53 -14.89 5.13 -1.41
C VAL A 53 -13.41 5.23 -1.03
N ILE A 54 -12.52 4.62 -1.81
CA ILE A 54 -11.07 4.69 -1.52
C ILE A 54 -10.54 6.12 -1.59
N THR A 55 -11.07 6.94 -2.50
CA THR A 55 -10.69 8.34 -2.62
C THR A 55 -11.11 9.12 -1.36
N VAL A 56 -12.34 8.96 -0.91
CA VAL A 56 -12.85 9.63 0.30
C VAL A 56 -12.06 9.18 1.53
N CYS A 57 -11.82 7.88 1.70
CA CYS A 57 -11.01 7.34 2.81
C CYS A 57 -9.58 7.89 2.79
N ASN A 58 -8.93 7.93 1.63
CA ASN A 58 -7.60 8.52 1.49
C ASN A 58 -7.58 10.01 1.81
N MET A 59 -8.61 10.77 1.41
CA MET A 59 -8.73 12.19 1.75
C MET A 59 -8.88 12.39 3.26
N ILE A 60 -9.73 11.60 3.93
CA ILE A 60 -9.88 11.64 5.40
C ILE A 60 -8.53 11.35 6.08
N MET A 61 -7.85 10.28 5.66
CA MET A 61 -6.54 9.93 6.21
C MET A 61 -5.51 11.04 5.95
N LEU A 62 -5.52 11.66 4.75
CA LEU A 62 -4.62 12.76 4.43
C LEU A 62 -4.85 13.98 5.32
N VAL A 63 -6.11 14.31 5.64
CA VAL A 63 -6.46 15.37 6.58
C VAL A 63 -5.89 15.06 7.97
N ILE A 64 -6.03 13.81 8.45
CA ILE A 64 -5.45 13.39 9.73
C ILE A 64 -3.92 13.55 9.72
N VAL A 65 -3.26 13.08 8.65
CA VAL A 65 -1.80 13.21 8.48
C VAL A 65 -1.38 14.68 8.48
N PHE A 66 -2.15 15.54 7.81
CA PHE A 66 -1.85 16.97 7.74
C PHE A 66 -1.83 17.63 9.12
N PHE A 67 -2.78 17.31 9.99
CA PHE A 67 -2.84 17.90 11.34
C PHE A 67 -1.89 17.23 12.33
N CYS A 68 -1.67 15.91 12.22
CA CYS A 68 -0.90 15.16 13.21
C CYS A 68 0.59 14.99 12.84
N HIS A 69 0.91 14.85 11.54
CA HIS A 69 2.29 14.60 11.07
C HIS A 69 2.53 15.14 9.65
N ARG A 70 2.41 16.45 9.50
CA ARG A 70 2.55 17.14 8.19
C ARG A 70 3.87 16.83 7.45
N LYS A 71 4.92 16.46 8.19
CA LYS A 71 6.24 16.12 7.61
C LYS A 71 6.18 14.91 6.66
N SER A 72 5.18 14.02 6.79
CA SER A 72 4.99 12.88 5.90
C SER A 72 4.39 13.27 4.55
N ILE A 73 3.83 14.46 4.41
CA ILE A 73 3.21 14.92 3.16
C ILE A 73 4.28 15.57 2.30
N GLY A 74 4.41 15.10 1.07
CA GLY A 74 5.39 15.64 0.14
C GLY A 74 5.07 15.29 -1.32
N LEU A 75 6.06 15.45 -2.19
CA LEU A 75 5.92 15.09 -3.61
C LEU A 75 5.55 13.62 -3.81
N GLY A 76 6.09 12.71 -2.97
CA GLY A 76 5.75 11.29 -2.99
C GLY A 76 4.27 11.02 -2.73
N THR A 77 3.63 11.78 -1.85
CA THR A 77 2.19 11.68 -1.58
C THR A 77 1.38 12.03 -2.83
N VAL A 78 1.73 13.12 -3.51
CA VAL A 78 1.07 13.54 -4.75
C VAL A 78 1.27 12.50 -5.86
N ILE A 79 2.50 12.01 -6.02
CA ILE A 79 2.83 10.95 -6.99
C ILE A 79 1.99 9.70 -6.71
N SER A 80 1.93 9.25 -5.45
CA SER A 80 1.15 8.07 -5.05
C SER A 80 -0.33 8.23 -5.42
N MET A 81 -0.94 9.35 -5.05
CA MET A 81 -2.36 9.61 -5.37
C MET A 81 -2.64 9.67 -6.87
N ALA A 82 -1.70 10.22 -7.65
CA ALA A 82 -1.86 10.36 -9.09
C ALA A 82 -1.60 9.07 -9.88
N THR A 83 -0.79 8.14 -9.35
CA THR A 83 -0.29 7.01 -10.15
C THR A 83 -0.86 5.66 -9.74
N VAL A 84 -1.00 5.38 -8.43
CA VAL A 84 -1.28 4.02 -7.94
C VAL A 84 -2.61 3.48 -8.47
N GLY A 85 -3.69 4.25 -8.36
CA GLY A 85 -5.03 3.82 -8.77
C GLY A 85 -5.12 3.55 -10.28
N TYR A 86 -4.68 4.52 -11.08
CA TYR A 86 -4.70 4.40 -12.55
C TYR A 86 -3.84 3.23 -13.04
N THR A 87 -2.64 3.05 -12.46
CA THR A 87 -1.76 1.93 -12.80
C THR A 87 -2.40 0.60 -12.43
N ALA A 88 -3.05 0.51 -11.27
CA ALA A 88 -3.74 -0.71 -10.83
C ALA A 88 -4.84 -1.13 -11.80
N ASP A 89 -5.68 -0.19 -12.21
CA ASP A 89 -6.78 -0.48 -13.14
C ASP A 89 -6.26 -0.77 -14.55
N PHE A 90 -5.25 -0.04 -15.02
CA PHE A 90 -4.61 -0.29 -16.31
C PHE A 90 -3.99 -1.69 -16.37
N VAL A 91 -3.20 -2.07 -15.38
CA VAL A 91 -2.57 -3.40 -15.32
C VAL A 91 -3.63 -4.49 -15.22
N TYR A 92 -4.63 -4.33 -14.35
CA TYR A 92 -5.72 -5.30 -14.26
C TYR A 92 -6.44 -5.49 -15.61
N MET A 93 -6.72 -4.39 -16.33
CA MET A 93 -7.34 -4.46 -17.64
C MET A 93 -6.47 -5.24 -18.64
N LEU A 94 -5.16 -5.05 -18.62
CA LEU A 94 -4.22 -5.76 -19.50
C LEU A 94 -4.17 -7.27 -19.23
N ILE A 95 -4.22 -7.66 -17.94
CA ILE A 95 -3.99 -9.05 -17.55
C ILE A 95 -5.27 -9.83 -17.19
N LYS A 96 -6.44 -9.19 -17.20
CA LYS A 96 -7.72 -9.84 -16.85
C LYS A 96 -8.05 -11.09 -17.66
N PHE A 97 -7.50 -11.24 -18.89
CA PHE A 97 -7.66 -12.44 -19.71
C PHE A 97 -6.99 -13.68 -19.09
N MET A 98 -6.02 -13.49 -18.16
CA MET A 98 -5.36 -14.56 -17.41
C MET A 98 -6.21 -15.04 -16.21
N ASN A 99 -7.40 -14.45 -15.99
CA ASN A 99 -8.27 -14.82 -14.89
C ASN A 99 -8.63 -16.32 -14.98
N THR A 100 -8.41 -17.03 -13.90
CA THR A 100 -8.62 -18.48 -13.81
C THR A 100 -9.12 -18.84 -12.41
N ASP A 101 -9.78 -20.01 -12.32
CA ASP A 101 -10.18 -20.58 -11.02
C ASP A 101 -9.17 -21.61 -10.48
N LYS A 102 -8.01 -21.78 -11.17
CA LYS A 102 -6.97 -22.71 -10.74
C LYS A 102 -6.24 -22.14 -9.52
N PHE A 103 -6.37 -22.80 -8.38
CA PHE A 103 -5.77 -22.39 -7.11
C PHE A 103 -4.27 -22.07 -7.20
N TRP A 104 -3.47 -22.94 -7.87
CA TRP A 104 -2.02 -22.75 -7.98
C TRP A 104 -1.63 -21.49 -8.76
N ILE A 105 -2.36 -21.16 -9.81
CA ILE A 105 -2.10 -19.95 -10.60
C ILE A 105 -2.44 -18.72 -9.79
N ASN A 106 -3.58 -18.72 -9.10
CA ASN A 106 -3.98 -17.63 -8.22
C ASN A 106 -3.00 -17.44 -7.05
N PHE A 107 -2.46 -18.54 -6.51
CA PHE A 107 -1.43 -18.49 -5.48
C PHE A 107 -0.10 -17.89 -5.98
N ILE A 108 0.30 -18.21 -7.22
CA ILE A 108 1.47 -17.59 -7.85
C ILE A 108 1.26 -16.08 -8.03
N PHE A 109 0.09 -15.65 -8.52
CA PHE A 109 -0.24 -14.23 -8.64
C PHE A 109 -0.22 -13.52 -7.28
N LEU A 110 -0.72 -14.18 -6.23
CA LEU A 110 -0.65 -13.67 -4.87
C LEU A 110 0.79 -13.41 -4.43
N LEU A 111 1.66 -14.41 -4.56
CA LEU A 111 3.06 -14.28 -4.16
C LEU A 111 3.79 -13.18 -4.95
N ILE A 112 3.61 -13.14 -6.27
CA ILE A 112 4.20 -12.11 -7.13
C ILE A 112 3.69 -10.73 -6.72
N GLY A 113 2.37 -10.57 -6.56
CA GLY A 113 1.76 -9.31 -6.17
C GLY A 113 2.28 -8.79 -4.83
N ILE A 114 2.33 -9.64 -3.81
CA ILE A 114 2.86 -9.28 -2.48
C ILE A 114 4.31 -8.79 -2.55
N ASN A 115 5.17 -9.52 -3.24
CA ASN A 115 6.59 -9.16 -3.34
C ASN A 115 6.78 -7.83 -4.10
N ILE A 116 6.11 -7.63 -5.22
CA ILE A 116 6.18 -6.38 -6.00
C ILE A 116 5.64 -5.22 -5.17
N MET A 117 4.55 -5.41 -4.44
CA MET A 117 3.96 -4.37 -3.58
C MET A 117 4.91 -3.94 -2.48
N CYS A 118 5.46 -4.90 -1.72
CA CYS A 118 6.36 -4.58 -0.61
C CYS A 118 7.69 -3.98 -1.10
N PHE A 119 8.21 -4.44 -2.25
CA PHE A 119 9.39 -3.86 -2.87
C PHE A 119 9.13 -2.42 -3.33
N GLY A 120 8.03 -2.17 -4.03
CA GLY A 120 7.62 -0.83 -4.45
C GLY A 120 7.45 0.11 -3.27
N ALA A 121 6.76 -0.35 -2.20
CA ALA A 121 6.57 0.41 -0.97
C ALA A 121 7.89 0.73 -0.28
N GLY A 122 8.77 -0.24 -0.13
CA GLY A 122 10.10 -0.04 0.45
C GLY A 122 10.93 0.98 -0.34
N MET A 123 10.90 0.90 -1.67
CA MET A 123 11.66 1.78 -2.56
C MET A 123 11.17 3.23 -2.51
N TYR A 124 9.85 3.47 -2.56
CA TYR A 124 9.34 4.85 -2.55
C TYR A 124 9.43 5.48 -1.16
N LEU A 125 9.25 4.70 -0.08
CA LEU A 125 9.42 5.19 1.29
C LEU A 125 10.89 5.59 1.56
N GLU A 126 11.87 4.82 1.04
CA GLU A 126 13.29 5.19 1.17
C GLU A 126 13.67 6.42 0.35
N ALA A 127 12.92 6.72 -0.71
CA ALA A 127 13.09 7.97 -1.45
C ALA A 127 12.86 9.22 -0.58
N ASP A 128 12.11 9.11 0.53
CA ASP A 128 11.92 10.17 1.55
C ASP A 128 11.40 11.49 0.93
N LEU A 129 10.43 11.37 0.02
CA LEU A 129 9.73 12.48 -0.64
C LEU A 129 8.30 12.66 -0.16
N GLY A 130 7.96 12.04 0.97
CA GLY A 130 6.62 11.93 1.51
C GLY A 130 6.01 10.56 1.22
N ALA A 131 5.10 10.15 2.07
CA ALA A 131 4.43 8.85 2.00
C ALA A 131 2.96 8.99 1.59
N SER A 132 2.34 7.88 1.14
CA SER A 132 0.90 7.83 0.92
C SER A 132 0.14 8.12 2.22
N ALA A 133 -1.14 8.47 2.12
CA ALA A 133 -1.94 8.75 3.31
C ALA A 133 -1.90 7.59 4.31
N TYR A 134 -2.08 6.35 3.83
CA TYR A 134 -2.07 5.16 4.68
C TYR A 134 -0.69 4.80 5.22
N ASP A 135 0.35 4.88 4.39
CA ASP A 135 1.73 4.59 4.81
C ASP A 135 2.29 5.64 5.77
N SER A 136 1.64 6.80 5.85
CA SER A 136 1.93 7.84 6.84
C SER A 136 1.31 7.58 8.21
N MET A 137 0.28 6.72 8.31
CA MET A 137 -0.42 6.47 9.59
C MET A 137 0.48 5.93 10.71
N PRO A 138 1.49 5.07 10.48
CA PRO A 138 2.45 4.70 11.53
C PRO A 138 3.17 5.90 12.15
N PHE A 139 3.52 6.92 11.34
CA PHE A 139 4.16 8.14 11.85
C PHE A 139 3.19 9.04 12.60
N VAL A 140 1.91 9.06 12.18
CA VAL A 140 0.83 9.75 12.90
C VAL A 140 0.65 9.14 14.30
N VAL A 141 0.58 7.81 14.40
CA VAL A 141 0.45 7.10 15.69
C VAL A 141 1.62 7.46 16.61
N ASN A 142 2.86 7.44 16.12
CA ASN A 142 4.04 7.81 16.89
C ASN A 142 3.97 9.27 17.36
N SER A 143 3.53 10.18 16.48
CA SER A 143 3.38 11.61 16.82
C SER A 143 2.33 11.85 17.89
N VAL A 144 1.17 11.21 17.78
CA VAL A 144 0.03 11.38 18.71
C VAL A 144 0.35 10.76 20.08
N LEU A 145 0.92 9.56 20.09
CA LEU A 145 1.25 8.85 21.34
C LEU A 145 2.56 9.35 21.97
N LYS A 146 3.31 10.23 21.28
CA LYS A 146 4.63 10.72 21.71
C LYS A 146 5.59 9.58 22.06
N LYS A 147 5.54 8.49 21.28
CA LYS A 147 6.37 7.29 21.42
C LYS A 147 6.98 6.94 20.08
N ASP A 148 8.16 6.33 20.13
CA ASP A 148 8.91 5.95 18.93
C ASP A 148 8.80 4.43 18.71
N PHE A 149 7.63 4.00 18.26
CA PHE A 149 7.41 2.61 17.87
C PHE A 149 8.02 2.33 16.50
N SER A 150 8.56 1.14 16.34
CA SER A 150 9.06 0.69 15.03
C SER A 150 7.92 0.66 14.00
N TYR A 151 8.18 1.21 12.81
CA TYR A 151 7.25 1.24 11.69
C TYR A 151 6.56 -0.12 11.44
N LYS A 152 7.33 -1.23 11.46
CA LYS A 152 6.80 -2.56 11.19
C LYS A 152 5.70 -2.98 12.16
N TYR A 153 5.86 -2.72 13.45
CA TYR A 153 4.86 -3.12 14.46
C TYR A 153 3.62 -2.23 14.39
N THR A 154 3.82 -0.92 14.25
CA THR A 154 2.70 0.01 14.11
C THR A 154 1.91 -0.28 12.84
N ARG A 155 2.58 -0.65 11.74
CA ARG A 155 1.95 -1.06 10.50
C ARG A 155 1.10 -2.31 10.68
N ILE A 156 1.62 -3.36 11.33
CA ILE A 156 0.87 -4.59 11.61
C ILE A 156 -0.41 -4.29 12.42
N VAL A 157 -0.30 -3.46 13.45
CA VAL A 157 -1.48 -3.09 14.26
C VAL A 157 -2.53 -2.36 13.42
N LEU A 158 -2.11 -1.40 12.59
CA LEU A 158 -3.02 -0.68 11.69
C LEU A 158 -3.64 -1.62 10.65
N ASP A 159 -2.87 -2.53 10.07
CA ASP A 159 -3.36 -3.51 9.10
C ASP A 159 -4.39 -4.45 9.75
N ILE A 160 -4.17 -4.89 10.99
CA ILE A 160 -5.15 -5.68 11.75
C ILE A 160 -6.44 -4.87 11.98
N ILE A 161 -6.33 -3.61 12.40
CA ILE A 161 -7.50 -2.75 12.61
C ILE A 161 -8.30 -2.59 11.32
N THR A 162 -7.66 -2.32 10.20
CA THR A 162 -8.34 -2.18 8.90
C THR A 162 -9.00 -3.48 8.45
N ILE A 163 -8.37 -4.65 8.69
CA ILE A 163 -8.97 -5.95 8.42
C ILE A 163 -10.21 -6.16 9.28
N LEU A 164 -10.14 -5.88 10.58
CA LEU A 164 -11.28 -6.01 11.49
C LEU A 164 -12.46 -5.11 11.06
N ILE A 165 -12.17 -3.89 10.63
CA ILE A 165 -13.20 -2.99 10.09
C ILE A 165 -13.82 -3.61 8.83
N GLY A 166 -13.02 -4.08 7.86
CA GLY A 166 -13.54 -4.71 6.65
C GLY A 166 -14.41 -5.94 6.92
N LEU A 167 -14.03 -6.78 7.90
CA LEU A 167 -14.84 -7.90 8.37
C LEU A 167 -16.17 -7.44 8.98
N ALA A 168 -16.16 -6.39 9.81
CA ALA A 168 -17.38 -5.83 10.40
C ALA A 168 -18.37 -5.31 9.34
N PHE A 169 -17.87 -4.91 8.16
CA PHE A 169 -18.68 -4.52 7.01
C PHE A 169 -18.96 -5.67 6.02
N GLY A 170 -18.81 -6.93 6.45
CA GLY A 170 -19.25 -8.12 5.75
C GLY A 170 -18.31 -8.62 4.65
N GLN A 171 -17.07 -8.13 4.59
CA GLN A 171 -16.10 -8.65 3.62
C GLN A 171 -15.60 -10.04 4.00
N GLN A 172 -15.40 -10.89 2.98
CA GLN A 172 -14.81 -12.22 3.18
C GLN A 172 -13.29 -12.13 3.14
N ILE A 173 -12.67 -12.59 4.22
CA ILE A 173 -11.21 -12.55 4.33
C ILE A 173 -10.56 -13.62 3.44
N GLY A 174 -9.56 -13.22 2.65
CA GLY A 174 -8.72 -14.13 1.89
C GLY A 174 -7.38 -14.40 2.58
N ILE A 175 -6.73 -15.50 2.19
CA ILE A 175 -5.40 -15.87 2.71
C ILE A 175 -4.38 -14.74 2.48
N GLY A 176 -4.44 -14.07 1.32
CA GLY A 176 -3.57 -12.94 1.00
C GLY A 176 -3.76 -11.75 1.93
N THR A 177 -5.00 -11.45 2.34
CA THR A 177 -5.29 -10.37 3.29
C THR A 177 -4.69 -10.66 4.66
N ILE A 178 -4.82 -11.91 5.14
CA ILE A 178 -4.20 -12.33 6.41
C ILE A 178 -2.68 -12.21 6.32
N PHE A 179 -2.09 -12.75 5.25
CA PHE A 179 -0.65 -12.69 5.06
C PHE A 179 -0.14 -11.26 5.03
N LEU A 180 -0.76 -10.40 4.24
CA LEU A 180 -0.38 -8.98 4.15
C LEU A 180 -0.57 -8.25 5.48
N GLY A 181 -1.63 -8.52 6.23
CA GLY A 181 -1.86 -7.91 7.54
C GLY A 181 -0.73 -8.16 8.55
N PHE A 182 -0.12 -9.34 8.52
CA PHE A 182 0.97 -9.67 9.44
C PHE A 182 2.37 -9.42 8.87
N PHE A 183 2.56 -9.60 7.57
CA PHE A 183 3.89 -9.61 6.95
C PHE A 183 4.21 -8.37 6.11
N SER A 184 3.22 -7.53 5.76
CA SER A 184 3.48 -6.30 4.98
C SER A 184 4.50 -5.39 5.68
N GLY A 185 4.33 -5.11 6.97
CA GLY A 185 5.22 -4.25 7.74
C GLY A 185 6.68 -4.75 7.73
N PRO A 186 6.96 -6.00 8.16
CA PRO A 186 8.30 -6.60 8.08
C PRO A 186 8.89 -6.61 6.67
N LEU A 187 8.12 -6.98 5.64
CA LEU A 187 8.58 -7.05 4.26
C LEU A 187 8.91 -5.67 3.68
N ILE A 188 8.07 -4.67 3.97
CA ILE A 188 8.33 -3.29 3.55
C ILE A 188 9.65 -2.80 4.17
N VAL A 189 9.88 -3.04 5.45
CA VAL A 189 11.14 -2.64 6.12
C VAL A 189 12.33 -3.39 5.52
N PHE A 190 12.20 -4.69 5.23
CA PHE A 190 13.24 -5.47 4.56
C PHE A 190 13.60 -4.87 3.20
N TYR A 191 12.61 -4.60 2.35
CA TYR A 191 12.84 -4.02 1.03
C TYR A 191 13.29 -2.55 1.07
N ARG A 192 12.90 -1.82 2.09
CA ARG A 192 13.39 -0.46 2.34
C ARG A 192 14.90 -0.47 2.61
N ASN A 193 15.36 -1.34 3.52
CA ASN A 193 16.79 -1.50 3.83
C ASN A 193 17.58 -2.02 2.61
N LEU A 194 16.97 -2.87 1.79
CA LEU A 194 17.57 -3.33 0.54
C LEU A 194 17.72 -2.18 -0.47
N SER A 195 16.69 -1.36 -0.62
CA SER A 195 16.69 -0.19 -1.49
C SER A 195 17.71 0.85 -1.03
N GLU A 196 17.86 1.07 0.27
CA GLU A 196 18.91 1.92 0.83
C GLU A 196 20.30 1.46 0.39
N LYS A 197 20.60 0.17 0.58
CA LYS A 197 21.90 -0.41 0.22
C LYS A 197 22.18 -0.38 -1.28
N LEU A 198 21.20 -0.70 -2.13
CA LEU A 198 21.39 -0.83 -3.57
C LEU A 198 21.35 0.52 -4.29
N ILE A 199 20.45 1.40 -3.87
CA ILE A 199 20.13 2.61 -4.61
C ILE A 199 20.78 3.84 -3.97
N PHE A 200 20.81 3.92 -2.63
CA PHE A 200 21.24 5.10 -1.87
C PHE A 200 22.59 4.94 -1.12
N LYS A 201 23.39 3.94 -1.48
CA LYS A 201 24.65 3.50 -0.86
C LYS A 201 25.70 4.62 -0.54
N ASN A 202 25.46 5.85 -0.97
CA ASN A 202 26.36 7.01 -0.74
C ASN A 202 25.66 8.12 0.09
N ARG A 203 24.94 7.72 1.13
CA ARG A 203 24.40 8.66 2.11
C ARG A 203 25.34 8.84 3.29
#